data_236d0256adc66b12eb1451286f2b751b
#
_entry.id   236d0256adc66b12eb1451286f2b751b
#
_cell.length_a   1.000
_cell.length_b   1.000
_cell.length_c   1.000
_cell.angle_alpha   90.00
_cell.angle_beta   90.00
_cell.angle_gamma   90.00
#
_symmetry.space_group_name_H-M   'P 1'
#
loop_
_entity.id
_entity.type
_entity.pdbx_description
1 polymer ?
#
loop_
_entity_poly.entity_id
_entity_poly.type
_entity_poly.pdbx_seq_one_letter_code
_entity_poly.pdbx_strand_id
1 'polypeptide(L)'
;CHRPDIDTPIEETVRAMHNLIVQGKVLYWGTSEWSAQQLTEAYAVARAHDLTPPTMEQPEYNLFRREKVEAEFLPLYDLFGLGTTIWSPLASGILTGKYNNGIPADSRIALPGYEWLKARLESETGKQQLEQVKKLAKLADEIGLPIHHLALLWCNANPHVSTVILGASKLSQLKDNLKALDSKSKMTPEVLEKIEAIVQNKPEGPARFGQ
;
A
#
# COMPACT_ATOMS: atom_id res chain seq x y z
N CYS A 1 -14.68 -6.42 -2.89
CA CYS A 1 -14.63 -7.53 -1.90
C CYS A 1 -13.46 -7.33 -0.97
N HIS A 2 -13.66 -7.47 0.35
CA HIS A 2 -12.58 -7.36 1.33
C HIS A 2 -11.65 -8.59 1.25
N ARG A 3 -11.19 -9.14 2.36
CA ARG A 3 -10.26 -10.29 2.38
C ARG A 3 -10.82 -11.51 1.63
N PRO A 4 -9.98 -12.32 0.96
CA PRO A 4 -10.45 -13.53 0.33
C PRO A 4 -10.92 -14.54 1.40
N ASP A 5 -11.98 -15.26 1.09
CA ASP A 5 -12.40 -16.43 1.86
C ASP A 5 -11.91 -17.68 1.12
N ILE A 6 -11.04 -18.44 1.78
CA ILE A 6 -10.42 -19.63 1.18
C ILE A 6 -11.40 -20.81 1.00
N ASP A 7 -12.52 -20.79 1.70
CA ASP A 7 -13.55 -21.84 1.65
C ASP A 7 -14.65 -21.51 0.64
N THR A 8 -14.70 -20.26 0.11
CA THR A 8 -15.66 -19.84 -0.92
C THR A 8 -14.99 -19.89 -2.29
N PRO A 9 -15.52 -20.67 -3.26
CA PRO A 9 -15.03 -20.66 -4.64
C PRO A 9 -15.00 -19.25 -5.22
N ILE A 10 -13.92 -18.86 -5.86
CA ILE A 10 -13.75 -17.52 -6.44
C ILE A 10 -14.84 -17.22 -7.48
N GLU A 11 -15.31 -18.24 -8.20
CA GLU A 11 -16.41 -18.12 -9.17
C GLU A 11 -17.68 -17.54 -8.53
N GLU A 12 -18.05 -17.94 -7.32
CA GLU A 12 -19.23 -17.40 -6.64
C GLU A 12 -19.12 -15.91 -6.39
N THR A 13 -17.94 -15.47 -5.95
CA THR A 13 -17.64 -14.04 -5.73
C THR A 13 -17.70 -13.27 -7.05
N VAL A 14 -17.08 -13.77 -8.12
CA VAL A 14 -17.06 -13.10 -9.43
C VAL A 14 -18.48 -12.99 -10.00
N ARG A 15 -19.31 -14.06 -9.91
CA ARG A 15 -20.72 -14.05 -10.35
C ARG A 15 -21.56 -13.07 -9.54
N ALA A 16 -21.38 -13.06 -8.22
CA ALA A 16 -22.11 -12.13 -7.35
C ALA A 16 -21.83 -10.67 -7.71
N MET A 17 -20.57 -10.32 -7.90
CA MET A 17 -20.16 -8.95 -8.24
C MET A 17 -20.59 -8.56 -9.66
N HIS A 18 -20.48 -9.45 -10.64
CA HIS A 18 -21.02 -9.26 -11.98
C HIS A 18 -22.53 -8.97 -11.93
N ASN A 19 -23.30 -9.76 -11.18
CA ASN A 19 -24.74 -9.56 -11.04
C ASN A 19 -25.10 -8.21 -10.42
N LEU A 20 -24.30 -7.68 -9.49
CA LEU A 20 -24.51 -6.34 -8.93
C LEU A 20 -24.29 -5.23 -9.98
N ILE A 21 -23.35 -5.42 -10.91
CA ILE A 21 -23.14 -4.51 -12.04
C ILE A 21 -24.35 -4.58 -13.00
N VAL A 22 -24.76 -5.77 -13.39
CA VAL A 22 -25.94 -5.98 -14.30
C VAL A 22 -27.21 -5.36 -13.70
N GLN A 23 -27.38 -5.45 -12.38
CA GLN A 23 -28.49 -4.82 -11.67
C GLN A 23 -28.34 -3.28 -11.53
N GLY A 24 -27.25 -2.69 -12.01
CA GLY A 24 -26.96 -1.25 -11.88
C GLY A 24 -26.69 -0.77 -10.46
N LYS A 25 -26.39 -1.69 -9.52
CA LYS A 25 -26.11 -1.33 -8.12
C LYS A 25 -24.70 -0.84 -7.91
N VAL A 26 -23.75 -1.30 -8.73
CA VAL A 26 -22.35 -0.86 -8.73
C VAL A 26 -21.88 -0.71 -10.17
N LEU A 27 -20.87 0.11 -10.41
CA LEU A 27 -20.29 0.35 -11.74
C LEU A 27 -19.05 -0.53 -11.98
N TYR A 28 -18.23 -0.67 -10.94
CA TYR A 28 -16.99 -1.45 -10.93
C TYR A 28 -16.88 -2.20 -9.62
N TRP A 29 -16.03 -3.20 -9.58
CA TRP A 29 -15.69 -3.90 -8.34
C TRP A 29 -14.20 -4.19 -8.28
N GLY A 30 -13.72 -4.46 -7.10
CA GLY A 30 -12.35 -4.82 -6.84
C GLY A 30 -12.21 -5.63 -5.57
N THR A 31 -11.00 -5.96 -5.23
CA THR A 31 -10.63 -6.83 -4.14
C THR A 31 -9.73 -6.12 -3.13
N SER A 32 -9.41 -6.73 -2.00
CA SER A 32 -8.45 -6.23 -1.03
C SER A 32 -7.67 -7.38 -0.42
N GLU A 33 -6.36 -7.28 -0.47
CA GLU A 33 -5.41 -8.27 0.06
C GLU A 33 -5.50 -9.67 -0.60
N TRP A 34 -6.05 -9.75 -1.80
CA TRP A 34 -5.99 -10.97 -2.57
C TRP A 34 -4.56 -11.21 -3.08
N SER A 35 -4.20 -12.49 -3.30
CA SER A 35 -2.93 -12.86 -3.92
C SER A 35 -3.00 -12.73 -5.44
N ALA A 36 -1.84 -12.69 -6.10
CA ALA A 36 -1.78 -12.71 -7.56
C ALA A 36 -2.42 -13.97 -8.14
N GLN A 37 -2.32 -15.12 -7.46
CA GLN A 37 -2.99 -16.35 -7.85
C GLN A 37 -4.52 -16.19 -7.84
N GLN A 38 -5.09 -15.67 -6.74
CA GLN A 38 -6.53 -15.47 -6.60
C GLN A 38 -7.08 -14.45 -7.61
N LEU A 39 -6.32 -13.38 -7.85
CA LEU A 39 -6.67 -12.41 -8.89
C LEU A 39 -6.66 -13.06 -10.28
N THR A 40 -5.61 -13.82 -10.62
CA THR A 40 -5.52 -14.53 -11.90
C THR A 40 -6.68 -15.49 -12.08
N GLU A 41 -7.07 -16.22 -11.04
CA GLU A 41 -8.23 -17.10 -11.05
C GLU A 41 -9.53 -16.33 -11.29
N ALA A 42 -9.72 -15.19 -10.61
CA ALA A 42 -10.88 -14.33 -10.81
C ALA A 42 -10.99 -13.83 -12.26
N TYR A 43 -9.87 -13.43 -12.88
CA TYR A 43 -9.83 -13.06 -14.29
C TYR A 43 -10.10 -14.23 -15.23
N ALA A 44 -9.57 -15.43 -14.93
CA ALA A 44 -9.81 -16.64 -15.72
C ALA A 44 -11.29 -17.05 -15.68
N VAL A 45 -11.88 -17.06 -14.50
CA VAL A 45 -13.32 -17.33 -14.30
C VAL A 45 -14.17 -16.31 -15.05
N ALA A 46 -13.86 -15.02 -14.89
CA ALA A 46 -14.62 -13.97 -15.56
C ALA A 46 -14.57 -14.14 -17.08
N ARG A 47 -13.41 -14.44 -17.66
CA ARG A 47 -13.25 -14.68 -19.10
C ARG A 47 -13.99 -15.93 -19.58
N ALA A 48 -13.92 -17.03 -18.81
CA ALA A 48 -14.55 -18.30 -19.18
C ALA A 48 -16.08 -18.24 -19.20
N HIS A 49 -16.68 -17.33 -18.44
CA HIS A 49 -18.12 -17.24 -18.24
C HIS A 49 -18.75 -15.90 -18.69
N ASP A 50 -18.01 -15.07 -19.46
CA ASP A 50 -18.46 -13.73 -19.89
C ASP A 50 -18.91 -12.83 -18.71
N LEU A 51 -18.16 -12.88 -17.59
CA LEU A 51 -18.42 -12.08 -16.41
C LEU A 51 -17.47 -10.87 -16.36
N THR A 52 -17.84 -9.87 -15.57
CA THR A 52 -16.98 -8.69 -15.34
C THR A 52 -15.89 -9.01 -14.32
N PRO A 53 -14.60 -8.94 -14.67
CA PRO A 53 -13.51 -9.17 -13.73
C PRO A 53 -13.33 -8.01 -12.74
N PRO A 54 -12.53 -8.19 -11.66
CA PRO A 54 -12.15 -7.09 -10.80
C PRO A 54 -11.28 -6.07 -11.57
N THR A 55 -11.45 -4.78 -11.30
CA THR A 55 -10.68 -3.70 -11.96
C THR A 55 -9.53 -3.20 -11.13
N MET A 56 -9.52 -3.47 -9.82
CA MET A 56 -8.50 -3.00 -8.91
C MET A 56 -8.31 -3.95 -7.72
N GLU A 57 -7.15 -3.89 -7.15
CA GLU A 57 -6.80 -4.50 -5.88
C GLU A 57 -6.45 -3.42 -4.86
N GLN A 58 -6.82 -3.62 -3.59
CA GLN A 58 -6.46 -2.74 -2.49
C GLN A 58 -5.45 -3.41 -1.56
N PRO A 59 -4.14 -3.34 -1.87
CA PRO A 59 -3.08 -3.91 -1.05
C PRO A 59 -2.58 -2.95 0.02
N GLU A 60 -2.01 -3.46 1.12
CA GLU A 60 -1.12 -2.66 1.96
C GLU A 60 0.14 -2.30 1.17
N TYR A 61 0.46 -1.00 1.10
CA TYR A 61 1.69 -0.56 0.45
C TYR A 61 2.29 0.66 1.14
N ASN A 62 3.53 0.53 1.55
CA ASN A 62 4.35 1.57 2.16
C ASN A 62 5.83 1.14 2.12
N LEU A 63 6.72 2.00 2.58
CA LEU A 63 8.18 1.75 2.61
C LEU A 63 8.60 0.45 3.29
N PHE A 64 7.72 -0.19 4.10
CA PHE A 64 8.00 -1.45 4.81
C PHE A 64 7.19 -2.65 4.29
N ARG A 65 6.25 -2.42 3.38
CA ARG A 65 5.39 -3.45 2.77
C ARG A 65 5.33 -3.21 1.27
N ARG A 66 6.19 -3.90 0.51
CA ARG A 66 6.42 -3.64 -0.92
C ARG A 66 6.13 -4.83 -1.81
N GLU A 67 6.23 -6.04 -1.27
CA GLU A 67 6.26 -7.31 -1.99
C GLU A 67 5.11 -7.47 -2.99
N LYS A 68 3.87 -7.22 -2.54
CA LYS A 68 2.69 -7.38 -3.41
C LYS A 68 2.76 -6.46 -4.63
N VAL A 69 2.99 -5.17 -4.39
CA VAL A 69 2.91 -4.14 -5.46
C VAL A 69 4.12 -4.18 -6.37
N GLU A 70 5.32 -4.43 -5.83
CA GLU A 70 6.57 -4.30 -6.57
C GLU A 70 7.14 -5.64 -7.09
N ALA A 71 6.57 -6.79 -6.70
CA ALA A 71 7.00 -8.09 -7.19
C ALA A 71 5.82 -8.98 -7.57
N GLU A 72 4.94 -9.31 -6.62
CA GLU A 72 3.87 -10.28 -6.83
C GLU A 72 2.90 -9.88 -7.95
N PHE A 73 2.50 -8.60 -8.01
CA PHE A 73 1.52 -8.11 -8.99
C PHE A 73 2.12 -7.64 -10.31
N LEU A 74 3.45 -7.61 -10.47
CA LEU A 74 4.08 -7.14 -11.71
C LEU A 74 3.48 -7.78 -12.98
N PRO A 75 3.27 -9.11 -13.06
CA PRO A 75 2.68 -9.70 -14.25
C PRO A 75 1.23 -9.27 -14.49
N LEU A 76 0.50 -8.93 -13.43
CA LEU A 76 -0.93 -8.62 -13.52
C LEU A 76 -1.19 -7.24 -14.11
N TYR A 77 -0.24 -6.31 -13.94
CA TYR A 77 -0.35 -4.97 -14.53
C TYR A 77 -0.39 -5.03 -16.05
N ASP A 78 0.51 -5.80 -16.65
CA ASP A 78 0.57 -5.94 -18.11
C ASP A 78 -0.52 -6.86 -18.66
N LEU A 79 -0.81 -7.98 -17.96
CA LEU A 79 -1.76 -8.99 -18.44
C LEU A 79 -3.22 -8.54 -18.35
N PHE A 80 -3.56 -7.78 -17.32
CA PHE A 80 -4.94 -7.46 -16.98
C PHE A 80 -5.22 -5.96 -16.85
N GLY A 81 -4.19 -5.12 -16.88
CA GLY A 81 -4.36 -3.70 -16.58
C GLY A 81 -4.80 -3.44 -15.14
N LEU A 82 -4.33 -4.29 -14.19
CA LEU A 82 -4.72 -4.18 -12.79
C LEU A 82 -4.39 -2.80 -12.22
N GLY A 83 -5.38 -2.11 -11.65
CA GLY A 83 -5.17 -0.91 -10.85
C GLY A 83 -4.91 -1.24 -9.38
N THR A 84 -4.21 -0.37 -8.65
CA THR A 84 -4.08 -0.50 -7.21
C THR A 84 -4.56 0.75 -6.47
N THR A 85 -5.33 0.55 -5.38
CA THR A 85 -5.73 1.60 -4.44
C THR A 85 -5.13 1.25 -3.09
N ILE A 86 -3.92 1.74 -2.84
CA ILE A 86 -3.13 1.27 -1.70
C ILE A 86 -3.62 1.84 -0.37
N TRP A 87 -3.58 1.03 0.69
CA TRP A 87 -3.90 1.45 2.03
C TRP A 87 -2.66 1.44 2.95
N SER A 88 -2.77 2.14 4.07
CA SER A 88 -1.69 2.27 5.08
C SER A 88 -0.36 2.85 4.56
N PRO A 89 -0.37 3.92 3.76
CA PRO A 89 0.86 4.51 3.19
C PRO A 89 1.84 5.00 4.26
N LEU A 90 1.36 5.29 5.47
CA LEU A 90 2.15 5.73 6.61
C LEU A 90 2.43 4.61 7.63
N ALA A 91 2.24 3.34 7.26
CA ALA A 91 2.52 2.17 8.11
C ALA A 91 1.94 2.31 9.52
N SER A 92 0.62 2.54 9.65
CA SER A 92 -0.07 2.79 10.92
C SER A 92 0.48 3.99 11.73
N GLY A 93 1.11 4.93 11.05
CA GLY A 93 1.69 6.14 11.63
C GLY A 93 3.18 6.02 11.99
N ILE A 94 3.83 4.89 11.75
CA ILE A 94 5.27 4.71 11.99
C ILE A 94 6.08 5.68 11.12
N LEU A 95 5.72 5.82 9.86
CA LEU A 95 6.36 6.72 8.90
C LEU A 95 6.03 8.21 9.09
N THR A 96 5.37 8.58 10.18
CA THR A 96 5.24 10.00 10.57
C THR A 96 6.37 10.48 11.48
N GLY A 97 7.21 9.56 11.97
CA GLY A 97 8.28 9.87 12.92
C GLY A 97 7.82 10.08 14.37
N LYS A 98 6.49 10.09 14.64
CA LYS A 98 5.95 10.39 15.97
C LYS A 98 6.35 9.38 17.06
N TYR A 99 6.83 8.19 16.65
CA TYR A 99 7.27 7.14 17.59
C TYR A 99 8.79 7.13 17.82
N ASN A 100 9.55 8.02 17.19
CA ASN A 100 11.01 8.07 17.30
C ASN A 100 11.53 8.29 18.73
N ASN A 101 10.72 8.95 19.58
CA ASN A 101 11.06 9.28 20.97
C ASN A 101 10.12 8.63 21.99
N GLY A 102 9.49 7.51 21.62
CA GLY A 102 8.51 6.81 22.45
C GLY A 102 7.09 6.86 21.88
N ILE A 103 6.14 6.28 22.60
CA ILE A 103 4.73 6.19 22.19
C ILE A 103 3.95 7.37 22.81
N PRO A 104 3.47 8.34 22.02
CA PRO A 104 2.61 9.40 22.54
C PRO A 104 1.29 8.84 23.09
N ALA A 105 0.82 9.36 24.22
CA ALA A 105 -0.38 8.89 24.89
C ALA A 105 -1.67 9.04 24.06
N ASP A 106 -1.72 10.04 23.17
CA ASP A 106 -2.84 10.30 22.25
C ASP A 106 -2.70 9.58 20.89
N SER A 107 -1.74 8.66 20.76
CA SER A 107 -1.50 7.93 19.53
C SER A 107 -2.39 6.68 19.44
N ARG A 108 -2.61 6.19 18.19
CA ARG A 108 -3.37 4.95 17.94
C ARG A 108 -2.82 3.76 18.73
N ILE A 109 -1.50 3.64 18.85
CA ILE A 109 -0.82 2.51 19.52
C ILE A 109 -1.13 2.50 21.03
N ALA A 110 -1.46 3.65 21.61
CA ALA A 110 -1.81 3.75 23.03
C ALA A 110 -3.28 3.40 23.32
N LEU A 111 -4.11 3.22 22.29
CA LEU A 111 -5.53 2.91 22.47
C LEU A 111 -5.75 1.42 22.77
N PRO A 112 -6.77 1.06 23.58
CA PRO A 112 -7.18 -0.32 23.78
C PRO A 112 -7.53 -1.00 22.44
N GLY A 113 -7.13 -2.28 22.30
CA GLY A 113 -7.32 -3.06 21.07
C GLY A 113 -6.20 -2.91 20.03
N TYR A 114 -5.17 -2.10 20.33
CA TYR A 114 -3.99 -1.94 19.46
C TYR A 114 -2.71 -2.52 20.07
N GLU A 115 -2.83 -3.42 21.03
CA GLU A 115 -1.68 -4.08 21.72
C GLU A 115 -0.79 -4.82 20.72
N TRP A 116 -1.37 -5.40 19.68
CA TRP A 116 -0.64 -6.06 18.59
C TRP A 116 0.27 -5.10 17.84
N LEU A 117 -0.14 -3.84 17.66
CA LEU A 117 0.64 -2.82 16.97
C LEU A 117 1.78 -2.32 17.86
N LYS A 118 1.56 -2.24 19.17
CA LYS A 118 2.58 -1.93 20.16
C LYS A 118 3.64 -3.04 20.17
N ALA A 119 3.22 -4.30 20.28
CA ALA A 119 4.13 -5.45 20.24
C ALA A 119 4.97 -5.49 18.94
N ARG A 120 4.34 -5.17 17.79
CA ARG A 120 5.06 -5.05 16.52
C ARG A 120 6.12 -3.95 16.56
N LEU A 121 5.82 -2.77 17.11
CA LEU A 121 6.77 -1.67 17.20
C LEU A 121 7.94 -2.00 18.14
N GLU A 122 7.69 -2.73 19.21
CA GLU A 122 8.68 -3.13 20.22
C GLU A 122 9.52 -4.35 19.78
N SER A 123 9.14 -5.05 18.71
CA SER A 123 9.91 -6.17 18.14
C SER A 123 11.25 -5.70 17.55
N GLU A 124 12.17 -6.62 17.31
CA GLU A 124 13.45 -6.29 16.66
C GLU A 124 13.26 -5.65 15.28
N THR A 125 12.31 -6.17 14.48
CA THR A 125 11.95 -5.57 13.19
C THR A 125 11.39 -4.14 13.38
N GLY A 126 10.54 -3.93 14.38
CA GLY A 126 9.98 -2.61 14.70
C GLY A 126 11.06 -1.61 15.10
N LYS A 127 12.02 -2.02 15.93
CA LYS A 127 13.18 -1.18 16.29
C LYS A 127 14.03 -0.82 15.09
N GLN A 128 14.31 -1.79 14.19
CA GLN A 128 15.03 -1.53 12.95
C GLN A 128 14.26 -0.53 12.06
N GLN A 129 12.94 -0.70 11.93
CA GLN A 129 12.10 0.25 11.21
C GLN A 129 12.15 1.66 11.81
N LEU A 130 12.15 1.79 13.14
CA LEU A 130 12.31 3.10 13.80
C LEU A 130 13.66 3.75 13.48
N GLU A 131 14.75 3.00 13.45
CA GLU A 131 16.05 3.55 13.03
C GLU A 131 16.05 3.98 11.55
N GLN A 132 15.39 3.22 10.68
CA GLN A 132 15.18 3.64 9.29
C GLN A 132 14.34 4.93 9.21
N VAL A 133 13.26 5.04 10.01
CA VAL A 133 12.42 6.25 10.09
C VAL A 133 13.24 7.48 10.51
N LYS A 134 14.17 7.35 11.47
CA LYS A 134 15.07 8.45 11.87
C LYS A 134 15.97 8.91 10.73
N LYS A 135 16.49 7.96 9.93
CA LYS A 135 17.30 8.27 8.74
C LYS A 135 16.46 8.92 7.64
N LEU A 136 15.24 8.39 7.39
CA LEU A 136 14.29 8.97 6.44
C LEU A 136 13.87 10.39 6.85
N ALA A 137 13.71 10.66 8.15
CA ALA A 137 13.40 12.01 8.64
C ALA A 137 14.51 13.00 8.31
N LYS A 138 15.79 12.61 8.49
CA LYS A 138 16.93 13.44 8.10
C LYS A 138 16.95 13.73 6.61
N LEU A 139 16.72 12.70 5.77
CA LEU A 139 16.64 12.89 4.32
C LEU A 139 15.47 13.82 3.95
N ALA A 140 14.33 13.69 4.60
CA ALA A 140 13.17 14.56 4.38
C ALA A 140 13.50 16.01 4.72
N ASP A 141 14.17 16.26 5.86
CA ASP A 141 14.63 17.59 6.28
C ASP A 141 15.60 18.19 5.26
N GLU A 142 16.57 17.42 4.75
CA GLU A 142 17.53 17.85 3.73
C GLU A 142 16.86 18.37 2.46
N ILE A 143 15.72 17.79 2.08
CA ILE A 143 14.96 18.20 0.89
C ILE A 143 13.79 19.14 1.23
N GLY A 144 13.69 19.57 2.49
CA GLY A 144 12.66 20.49 2.98
C GLY A 144 11.25 19.92 2.91
N LEU A 145 11.09 18.67 3.38
CA LEU A 145 9.80 17.97 3.49
C LEU A 145 9.60 17.42 4.90
N PRO A 146 8.36 17.41 5.43
CA PRO A 146 8.03 16.52 6.54
C PRO A 146 8.15 15.05 6.11
N ILE A 147 8.58 14.17 7.01
CA ILE A 147 8.77 12.74 6.70
C ILE A 147 7.50 12.07 6.17
N HIS A 148 6.32 12.40 6.69
CA HIS A 148 5.06 11.81 6.20
C HIS A 148 4.74 12.25 4.76
N HIS A 149 5.12 13.46 4.35
CA HIS A 149 5.03 13.88 2.94
C HIS A 149 5.98 13.05 2.06
N LEU A 150 7.23 12.83 2.50
CA LEU A 150 8.17 11.97 1.79
C LEU A 150 7.60 10.56 1.60
N ALA A 151 7.02 9.95 2.64
CA ALA A 151 6.42 8.61 2.57
C ALA A 151 5.19 8.56 1.63
N LEU A 152 4.32 9.57 1.66
CA LEU A 152 3.17 9.66 0.77
C LEU A 152 3.58 9.86 -0.69
N LEU A 153 4.56 10.73 -0.93
CA LEU A 153 5.08 11.00 -2.27
C LEU A 153 5.82 9.79 -2.84
N TRP A 154 6.52 9.02 -1.99
CA TRP A 154 7.16 7.78 -2.41
C TRP A 154 6.12 6.76 -2.91
N CYS A 155 5.02 6.55 -2.18
CA CYS A 155 3.91 5.71 -2.67
C CYS A 155 3.33 6.24 -3.99
N ASN A 156 3.14 7.56 -4.10
CA ASN A 156 2.58 8.20 -5.29
C ASN A 156 3.53 8.18 -6.50
N ALA A 157 4.83 8.02 -6.30
CA ALA A 157 5.81 7.93 -7.37
C ALA A 157 5.80 6.57 -8.09
N ASN A 158 5.22 5.53 -7.51
CA ASN A 158 5.10 4.23 -8.15
C ASN A 158 4.02 4.28 -9.25
N PRO A 159 4.36 3.98 -10.53
CA PRO A 159 3.43 4.07 -11.65
C PRO A 159 2.25 3.10 -11.55
N HIS A 160 2.38 2.03 -10.76
CA HIS A 160 1.32 1.04 -10.54
C HIS A 160 0.36 1.42 -9.40
N VAL A 161 0.58 2.54 -8.72
CA VAL A 161 -0.32 3.05 -7.69
C VAL A 161 -1.28 4.06 -8.29
N SER A 162 -2.53 3.65 -8.46
CA SER A 162 -3.60 4.52 -9.00
C SER A 162 -4.11 5.51 -7.94
N THR A 163 -4.17 5.09 -6.68
CA THR A 163 -4.70 5.90 -5.58
C THR A 163 -4.01 5.56 -4.26
N VAL A 164 -3.64 6.58 -3.51
CA VAL A 164 -3.13 6.48 -2.13
C VAL A 164 -4.25 6.79 -1.16
N ILE A 165 -4.76 5.77 -0.45
CA ILE A 165 -5.83 5.96 0.54
C ILE A 165 -5.25 6.50 1.83
N LEU A 166 -5.68 7.70 2.19
CA LEU A 166 -5.23 8.38 3.40
C LEU A 166 -6.08 8.00 4.62
N GLY A 167 -5.44 7.99 5.80
CA GLY A 167 -6.10 7.93 7.09
C GLY A 167 -5.81 9.19 7.90
N ALA A 168 -6.83 9.80 8.48
CA ALA A 168 -6.69 10.95 9.35
C ALA A 168 -7.74 10.91 10.46
N SER A 169 -7.33 11.18 11.71
CA SER A 169 -8.24 11.32 12.86
C SER A 169 -8.62 12.78 13.12
N LYS A 170 -7.95 13.73 12.49
CA LYS A 170 -8.19 15.18 12.60
C LYS A 170 -8.17 15.81 11.22
N LEU A 171 -9.02 16.82 10.98
CA LEU A 171 -9.07 17.56 9.71
C LEU A 171 -7.73 18.19 9.34
N SER A 172 -6.97 18.66 10.35
CA SER A 172 -5.64 19.23 10.14
C SER A 172 -4.67 18.22 9.51
N GLN A 173 -4.71 16.95 9.94
CA GLN A 173 -3.88 15.88 9.36
C GLN A 173 -4.24 15.62 7.89
N LEU A 174 -5.54 15.58 7.56
CA LEU A 174 -5.96 15.42 6.17
C LEU A 174 -5.47 16.57 5.30
N LYS A 175 -5.69 17.80 5.74
CA LYS A 175 -5.22 19.00 5.01
C LYS A 175 -3.71 19.01 4.84
N ASP A 176 -2.96 18.57 5.84
CA ASP A 176 -1.51 18.51 5.79
C ASP A 176 -1.05 17.40 4.84
N ASN A 177 -1.59 16.19 4.94
CA ASN A 177 -1.27 15.09 4.02
C ASN A 177 -1.50 15.46 2.54
N LEU A 178 -2.58 16.21 2.23
CA LEU A 178 -2.86 16.63 0.86
C LEU A 178 -1.82 17.62 0.31
N LYS A 179 -1.20 18.45 1.17
CA LYS A 179 -0.11 19.36 0.76
C LYS A 179 1.13 18.62 0.25
N ALA A 180 1.29 17.33 0.55
CA ALA A 180 2.38 16.54 -0.01
C ALA A 180 2.42 16.66 -1.54
N LEU A 181 1.26 16.71 -2.21
CA LEU A 181 1.16 16.79 -3.66
C LEU A 181 1.80 18.04 -4.27
N ASP A 182 1.90 19.14 -3.52
CA ASP A 182 2.54 20.38 -3.96
C ASP A 182 4.07 20.20 -4.14
N SER A 183 4.61 19.12 -3.61
CA SER A 183 6.05 18.83 -3.60
C SER A 183 6.45 17.60 -4.42
N LYS A 184 5.61 17.15 -5.37
CA LYS A 184 5.89 15.97 -6.21
C LYS A 184 7.23 16.04 -6.94
N SER A 185 7.64 17.22 -7.41
CA SER A 185 8.92 17.43 -8.10
C SER A 185 10.16 17.15 -7.26
N LYS A 186 10.02 17.06 -5.93
CA LYS A 186 11.13 16.71 -5.02
C LYS A 186 11.46 15.22 -5.01
N MET A 187 10.56 14.36 -5.54
CA MET A 187 10.82 12.92 -5.64
C MET A 187 11.63 12.61 -6.90
N THR A 188 12.88 13.09 -6.92
CA THR A 188 13.81 12.84 -8.02
C THR A 188 14.40 11.42 -7.94
N PRO A 189 14.98 10.89 -9.04
CA PRO A 189 15.68 9.60 -9.00
C PRO A 189 16.72 9.50 -7.89
N GLU A 190 17.48 10.56 -7.63
CA GLU A 190 18.51 10.60 -6.60
C GLU A 190 17.91 10.51 -5.19
N VAL A 191 16.73 11.10 -4.96
CA VAL A 191 16.01 10.98 -3.69
C VAL A 191 15.47 9.56 -3.51
N LEU A 192 14.92 8.96 -4.57
CA LEU A 192 14.47 7.57 -4.53
C LEU A 192 15.62 6.60 -4.24
N GLU A 193 16.79 6.78 -4.86
CA GLU A 193 17.99 5.98 -4.57
C GLU A 193 18.46 6.12 -3.11
N LYS A 194 18.43 7.32 -2.55
CA LYS A 194 18.75 7.55 -1.13
C LYS A 194 17.75 6.85 -0.21
N ILE A 195 16.46 6.84 -0.55
CA ILE A 195 15.43 6.11 0.20
C ILE A 195 15.74 4.61 0.15
N GLU A 196 16.02 4.04 -1.04
CA GLU A 196 16.40 2.63 -1.18
C GLU A 196 17.62 2.26 -0.34
N ALA A 197 18.65 3.11 -0.33
CA ALA A 197 19.85 2.89 0.50
C ALA A 197 19.57 2.89 2.01
N ILE A 198 18.49 3.57 2.45
CA ILE A 198 18.05 3.58 3.85
C ILE A 198 17.23 2.35 4.20
N VAL A 199 16.20 2.02 3.37
CA VAL A 199 15.23 0.97 3.71
C VAL A 199 15.70 -0.44 3.35
N GLN A 200 16.48 -0.59 2.29
CA GLN A 200 17.17 -1.83 1.86
C GLN A 200 16.24 -3.07 1.79
N ASN A 201 15.01 -2.87 1.38
CA ASN A 201 13.99 -3.93 1.33
C ASN A 201 13.25 -3.97 -0.01
N LYS A 202 13.90 -3.50 -1.08
CA LYS A 202 13.34 -3.59 -2.42
C LYS A 202 13.17 -5.07 -2.79
N PRO A 203 11.94 -5.53 -3.10
CA PRO A 203 11.74 -6.92 -3.45
C PRO A 203 12.39 -7.24 -4.79
N GLU A 204 12.88 -8.47 -4.90
CA GLU A 204 13.36 -8.99 -6.18
C GLU A 204 12.15 -9.27 -7.09
N GLY A 205 12.20 -8.79 -8.29
CA GLY A 205 11.20 -9.11 -9.31
C GLY A 205 11.30 -10.58 -9.76
N PRO A 206 10.32 -11.11 -10.48
CA PRO A 206 10.37 -12.48 -11.01
C PRO A 206 11.62 -12.68 -11.83
N ALA A 207 12.29 -13.82 -11.58
CA ALA A 207 13.52 -14.18 -12.29
C ALA A 207 13.26 -14.28 -13.79
N ARG A 208 14.08 -13.59 -14.60
CA ARG A 208 14.06 -13.72 -16.06
C ARG A 208 15.08 -14.77 -16.47
N PHE A 209 14.61 -15.88 -17.02
CA PHE A 209 15.51 -16.92 -17.54
C PHE A 209 16.23 -16.40 -18.80
N GLY A 210 17.55 -16.47 -18.83
CA GLY A 210 18.37 -16.18 -19.99
C GLY A 210 18.88 -14.74 -20.10
N GLN A 211 18.85 -13.98 -19.02
CA GLN A 211 19.55 -12.68 -18.93
C GLN A 211 20.68 -12.73 -17.93
#